data_27a94e4fa2552509103828be7810923c
#
_entry.id   27a94e4fa2552509103828be7810923c
#
_cell.length_a   1.000
_cell.length_b   1.000
_cell.length_c   1.000
_cell.angle_alpha   90.00
_cell.angle_beta   90.00
_cell.angle_gamma   90.00
#
_symmetry.space_group_name_H-M   'P 1'
#
loop_
_entity.id
_entity.type
_entity.pdbx_description
1 polymer ?
#
loop_
_entity_poly.entity_id
_entity_poly.type
_entity_poly.pdbx_seq_one_letter_code
_entity_poly.pdbx_strand_id
1 'polypeptide(L)'
;MNVGDIIKADVFAEGESVDVRGTSKGKGYAGTIKRWNFGRLKETHGTGPVHRHGGSLGACSTPSRVFKGKKMAGHLGNERVTVQNLSVVKVDAEKNIIAVKGAVPGPKGGIVVLFDSVKA
;
A
#
# COMPACT_ATOMS: atom_id res chain seq x y z
N MET A 1 -6.44 -22.91 -21.57
CA MET A 1 -5.91 -23.36 -20.25
C MET A 1 -6.92 -24.26 -19.60
N ASN A 2 -6.52 -25.48 -19.25
CA ASN A 2 -7.40 -26.48 -18.66
C ASN A 2 -7.06 -26.73 -17.19
N VAL A 3 -8.00 -27.34 -16.46
CA VAL A 3 -7.75 -27.75 -15.08
C VAL A 3 -6.63 -28.80 -15.07
N GLY A 4 -5.63 -28.60 -14.22
CA GLY A 4 -4.45 -29.45 -14.13
C GLY A 4 -3.24 -29.00 -14.93
N ASP A 5 -3.36 -27.95 -15.75
CA ASP A 5 -2.24 -27.37 -16.45
C ASP A 5 -1.23 -26.75 -15.48
N ILE A 6 0.05 -26.89 -15.80
CA ILE A 6 1.14 -26.32 -14.99
C ILE A 6 1.54 -24.98 -15.62
N ILE A 7 1.45 -23.92 -14.85
CA ILE A 7 1.86 -22.57 -15.24
C ILE A 7 3.22 -22.28 -14.62
N LYS A 8 4.20 -21.97 -15.47
CA LYS A 8 5.56 -21.64 -15.04
C LYS A 8 5.84 -20.14 -15.21
N ALA A 9 6.99 -19.71 -14.71
CA ALA A 9 7.40 -18.31 -14.80
C ALA A 9 7.51 -17.77 -16.23
N ASP A 10 7.71 -18.62 -17.21
CA ASP A 10 7.86 -18.26 -18.62
C ASP A 10 6.56 -17.75 -19.29
N VAL A 11 5.44 -17.74 -18.58
CA VAL A 11 4.22 -17.08 -19.03
C VAL A 11 4.45 -15.58 -19.25
N PHE A 12 5.35 -14.97 -18.50
CA PHE A 12 5.76 -13.57 -18.68
C PHE A 12 7.10 -13.50 -19.38
N ALA A 13 7.24 -12.55 -20.31
CA ALA A 13 8.48 -12.32 -21.03
C ALA A 13 9.27 -11.15 -20.43
N GLU A 14 10.57 -11.13 -20.64
CA GLU A 14 11.41 -10.00 -20.25
C GLU A 14 10.98 -8.73 -20.99
N GLY A 15 10.92 -7.61 -20.28
CA GLY A 15 10.51 -6.33 -20.82
C GLY A 15 9.01 -6.07 -20.83
N GLU A 16 8.19 -7.05 -20.46
CA GLU A 16 6.75 -6.83 -20.31
C GLU A 16 6.43 -5.92 -19.13
N SER A 17 5.33 -5.18 -19.26
CA SER A 17 4.77 -4.42 -18.16
C SER A 17 3.72 -5.26 -17.44
N VAL A 18 3.78 -5.32 -16.13
CA VAL A 18 2.86 -6.11 -15.32
C VAL A 18 2.30 -5.26 -14.18
N ASP A 19 1.11 -5.63 -13.74
CA ASP A 19 0.52 -5.11 -12.51
C ASP A 19 0.68 -6.16 -11.42
N VAL A 20 1.04 -5.71 -10.22
CA VAL A 20 1.28 -6.58 -9.08
C VAL A 20 0.28 -6.26 -7.97
N ARG A 21 -0.45 -7.26 -7.52
CA ARG A 21 -1.42 -7.15 -6.44
C ARG A 21 -0.97 -7.97 -5.25
N GLY A 22 -0.95 -7.38 -4.10
CA GLY A 22 -0.61 -8.06 -2.86
C GLY A 22 -1.25 -7.38 -1.65
N THR A 23 -1.02 -7.96 -0.49
CA THR A 23 -1.44 -7.37 0.77
C THR A 23 -0.27 -6.62 1.37
N SER A 24 -0.44 -5.33 1.62
CA SER A 24 0.63 -4.49 2.19
C SER A 24 1.00 -4.91 3.60
N LYS A 25 2.20 -4.52 4.03
CA LYS A 25 2.65 -4.78 5.41
C LYS A 25 1.69 -4.17 6.41
N GLY A 26 1.29 -4.94 7.41
CA GLY A 26 0.46 -4.47 8.51
C GLY A 26 1.28 -3.58 9.44
N LYS A 27 0.71 -2.44 9.83
CA LYS A 27 1.32 -1.50 10.77
C LYS A 27 0.45 -1.27 12.00
N GLY A 28 -0.65 -2.01 12.10
CA GLY A 28 -1.56 -1.95 13.23
C GLY A 28 -2.32 -0.63 13.32
N TYR A 29 -2.77 -0.28 14.51
CA TYR A 29 -3.41 0.99 14.77
C TYR A 29 -2.36 2.11 14.79
N ALA A 30 -2.51 3.08 13.91
CA ALA A 30 -1.55 4.18 13.78
C ALA A 30 -2.22 5.52 14.09
N GLY A 31 -1.47 6.41 14.73
CA GLY A 31 -1.90 7.78 14.98
C GLY A 31 -1.93 8.61 13.69
N THR A 32 -2.50 9.81 13.77
CA THR A 32 -2.66 10.70 12.61
C THR A 32 -1.34 11.09 11.96
N ILE A 33 -0.28 11.25 12.72
CA ILE A 33 1.04 11.62 12.17
C ILE A 33 1.59 10.51 11.29
N LYS A 34 1.57 9.28 11.75
CA LYS A 34 2.05 8.12 10.98
C LYS A 34 1.12 7.78 9.82
N ARG A 35 -0.19 7.84 10.04
CA ARG A 35 -1.19 7.40 9.07
C ARG A 35 -1.43 8.43 7.96
N TRP A 36 -1.41 9.74 8.29
CA TRP A 36 -1.80 10.81 7.37
C TRP A 36 -0.74 11.90 7.20
N ASN A 37 0.42 11.74 7.83
CA ASN A 37 1.50 12.75 7.77
C ASN A 37 1.09 14.11 8.36
N PHE A 38 0.30 14.11 9.42
CA PHE A 38 -0.06 15.33 10.12
C PHE A 38 1.19 15.99 10.73
N GLY A 39 1.20 17.31 10.77
CA GLY A 39 2.24 18.07 11.47
C GLY A 39 2.21 17.81 12.95
N ARG A 40 3.38 17.58 13.55
CA ARG A 40 3.53 17.46 14.99
C ARG A 40 3.67 18.85 15.63
N LEU A 41 3.00 19.06 16.73
CA LEU A 41 3.17 20.31 17.49
C LEU A 41 4.53 20.34 18.17
N LYS A 42 5.05 21.55 18.38
CA LYS A 42 6.31 21.75 19.12
C LYS A 42 6.14 21.28 20.57
N GLU A 43 7.21 20.71 21.12
CA GLU A 43 7.22 20.25 22.51
C GLU A 43 7.54 21.37 23.51
N THR A 44 7.79 22.59 23.02
CA THR A 44 8.17 23.75 23.82
C THR A 44 7.20 24.91 23.62
N HIS A 45 7.46 26.04 24.27
CA HIS A 45 6.67 27.27 24.15
C HIS A 45 5.19 27.12 24.58
N GLY A 46 4.93 26.39 25.67
CA GLY A 46 3.60 26.31 26.26
C GLY A 46 2.59 25.42 25.55
N THR A 47 3.06 24.57 24.62
CA THR A 47 2.18 23.67 23.88
C THR A 47 1.42 22.67 24.78
N GLY A 48 2.01 22.26 25.89
CA GLY A 48 1.40 21.27 26.79
C GLY A 48 1.43 19.85 26.22
N PRO A 49 0.64 18.92 26.78
CA PRO A 49 0.73 17.48 26.44
C PRO A 49 -0.11 17.09 25.23
N VAL A 50 -0.14 17.89 24.14
CA VAL A 50 -0.98 17.67 22.96
C VAL A 50 -0.20 17.44 21.67
N HIS A 51 1.02 16.91 21.77
CA HIS A 51 1.98 16.87 20.67
C HIS A 51 1.57 16.04 19.45
N ARG A 52 0.86 14.95 19.65
CA ARG A 52 0.50 14.01 18.57
C ARG A 52 -1.00 13.86 18.39
N HIS A 53 -1.76 14.85 18.75
CA HIS A 53 -3.23 14.82 18.66
C HIS A 53 -3.73 15.14 17.25
N GLY A 54 -4.94 14.71 16.97
CA GLY A 54 -5.57 14.92 15.67
C GLY A 54 -5.98 16.34 15.36
N GLY A 55 -6.12 17.20 16.38
CA GLY A 55 -6.56 18.58 16.23
C GLY A 55 -8.06 18.72 16.01
N SER A 56 -8.47 19.82 15.40
CA SER A 56 -9.89 20.11 15.16
C SER A 56 -10.53 19.10 14.20
N LEU A 57 -11.78 18.72 14.51
CA LEU A 57 -12.57 17.80 13.70
C LEU A 57 -13.52 18.52 12.73
N GLY A 58 -13.60 19.83 12.80
CA GLY A 58 -14.45 20.61 11.89
C GLY A 58 -15.10 21.82 12.56
N ALA A 59 -16.15 22.34 11.93
CA ALA A 59 -16.91 23.47 12.42
C ALA A 59 -17.87 23.08 13.55
N CYS A 60 -18.45 24.10 14.21
CA CYS A 60 -19.30 23.91 15.39
C CYS A 60 -20.75 23.54 15.06
N SER A 61 -21.64 24.56 15.12
CA SER A 61 -23.09 24.37 15.03
C SER A 61 -23.55 23.91 13.64
N THR A 62 -22.88 24.33 12.62
CA THR A 62 -23.15 23.92 11.23
C THR A 62 -21.86 23.36 10.63
N PRO A 63 -21.84 22.11 10.21
CA PRO A 63 -22.94 21.15 10.00
C PRO A 63 -23.34 20.32 11.24
N SER A 64 -22.84 20.60 12.42
CA SER A 64 -23.08 19.83 13.67
C SER A 64 -22.68 18.36 13.57
N ARG A 65 -21.67 18.05 12.77
CA ARG A 65 -21.16 16.69 12.59
C ARG A 65 -19.72 16.72 12.08
N VAL A 66 -19.04 15.61 12.19
CA VAL A 66 -17.77 15.39 11.54
C VAL A 66 -18.03 14.80 10.15
N PHE A 67 -17.42 15.34 9.11
CA PHE A 67 -17.62 14.85 7.76
C PHE A 67 -17.08 13.43 7.59
N LYS A 68 -17.70 12.66 6.68
CA LYS A 68 -17.19 11.34 6.28
C LYS A 68 -15.84 11.49 5.61
N GLY A 69 -14.97 10.52 5.82
CA GLY A 69 -13.61 10.54 5.28
C GLY A 69 -12.64 11.43 6.03
N LYS A 70 -13.04 11.99 7.17
CA LYS A 70 -12.14 12.78 8.02
C LYS A 70 -10.94 11.93 8.43
N LYS A 71 -9.74 12.47 8.22
CA LYS A 71 -8.48 11.79 8.54
C LYS A 71 -8.28 11.71 10.05
N MET A 72 -8.31 10.51 10.57
CA MET A 72 -8.14 10.20 11.98
C MET A 72 -7.20 9.00 12.14
N ALA A 73 -6.79 8.74 13.38
CA ALA A 73 -6.04 7.52 13.70
C ALA A 73 -6.86 6.28 13.33
N GLY A 74 -6.18 5.18 13.06
CA GLY A 74 -6.83 3.91 12.76
C GLY A 74 -5.86 2.86 12.22
N HIS A 75 -6.42 1.78 11.72
CA HIS A 75 -5.65 0.69 11.13
C HIS A 75 -4.87 1.17 9.90
N LEU A 76 -3.58 0.87 9.86
CA LEU A 76 -2.70 1.21 8.74
C LEU A 76 -2.08 -0.07 8.18
N GLY A 77 -2.08 -0.18 6.87
CA GLY A 77 -1.53 -1.35 6.20
C GLY A 77 -2.45 -2.57 6.22
N ASN A 78 -1.92 -3.73 5.88
CA ASN A 78 -2.65 -4.99 5.73
C ASN A 78 -3.86 -4.84 4.78
N GLU A 79 -3.70 -4.05 3.74
CA GLU A 79 -4.70 -3.78 2.72
C GLU A 79 -4.26 -4.38 1.39
N ARG A 80 -5.23 -4.75 0.56
CA ARG A 80 -4.93 -5.19 -0.80
C ARG A 80 -4.52 -3.97 -1.63
N VAL A 81 -3.31 -4.02 -2.15
CA VAL A 81 -2.72 -2.94 -2.96
C VAL A 81 -2.34 -3.48 -4.33
N THR A 82 -2.64 -2.73 -5.36
CA THR A 82 -2.20 -3.02 -6.72
C THR A 82 -1.23 -1.94 -7.17
N VAL A 83 -0.01 -2.35 -7.48
CA VAL A 83 1.00 -1.46 -8.07
C VAL A 83 1.00 -1.71 -9.57
N GLN A 84 0.75 -0.68 -10.34
CA GLN A 84 0.59 -0.78 -11.79
C GLN A 84 1.88 -0.47 -12.53
N ASN A 85 1.99 -1.04 -13.73
CA ASN A 85 3.00 -0.68 -14.72
C ASN A 85 4.45 -0.91 -14.26
N LEU A 86 4.69 -2.05 -13.63
CA LEU A 86 6.04 -2.50 -13.31
C LEU A 86 6.64 -3.28 -14.48
N SER A 87 7.96 -3.24 -14.62
CA SER A 87 8.66 -3.93 -15.71
C SER A 87 9.24 -5.26 -15.24
N VAL A 88 9.05 -6.29 -16.05
CA VAL A 88 9.74 -7.58 -15.85
C VAL A 88 11.15 -7.45 -16.38
N VAL A 89 12.14 -7.63 -15.52
CA VAL A 89 13.56 -7.49 -15.86
C VAL A 89 14.15 -8.81 -16.30
N LYS A 90 13.81 -9.91 -15.64
CA LYS A 90 14.37 -11.23 -15.91
C LYS A 90 13.36 -12.32 -15.56
N VAL A 91 13.32 -13.35 -16.39
CA VAL A 91 12.52 -14.55 -16.16
C VAL A 91 13.45 -15.76 -16.22
N ASP A 92 13.41 -16.60 -15.19
CA ASP A 92 14.14 -17.86 -15.13
C ASP A 92 13.13 -19.00 -15.01
N ALA A 93 12.87 -19.67 -16.12
CA ALA A 93 11.88 -20.76 -16.17
C ALA A 93 12.36 -22.02 -15.42
N GLU A 94 13.66 -22.25 -15.32
CA GLU A 94 14.21 -23.43 -14.62
C GLU A 94 13.98 -23.33 -13.11
N LYS A 95 14.23 -22.14 -12.55
CA LYS A 95 14.04 -21.87 -11.11
C LYS A 95 12.68 -21.32 -10.77
N ASN A 96 11.83 -21.05 -11.76
CA ASN A 96 10.53 -20.39 -11.62
C ASN A 96 10.63 -19.05 -10.87
N ILE A 97 11.55 -18.20 -11.30
CA ILE A 97 11.80 -16.89 -10.71
C ILE A 97 11.48 -15.81 -11.73
N ILE A 98 10.79 -14.78 -11.29
CA ILE A 98 10.54 -13.57 -12.07
C ILE A 98 11.09 -12.38 -11.28
N ALA A 99 11.95 -11.60 -11.92
CA ALA A 99 12.48 -10.37 -11.35
C ALA A 99 11.72 -9.17 -11.91
N VAL A 100 11.10 -8.40 -11.03
CA VAL A 100 10.30 -7.23 -11.38
C VAL A 100 10.98 -5.99 -10.84
N LYS A 101 11.11 -4.95 -11.66
CA LYS A 101 11.67 -3.67 -11.23
C LYS A 101 10.55 -2.82 -10.61
N GLY A 102 10.76 -2.41 -9.39
CA GLY A 102 9.85 -1.52 -8.68
C GLY A 102 9.43 -2.05 -7.32
N ALA A 103 8.52 -1.34 -6.69
CA ALA A 103 8.02 -1.70 -5.37
C ALA A 103 6.91 -2.74 -5.47
N VAL A 104 7.10 -3.86 -4.80
CA VAL A 104 6.12 -4.95 -4.71
C VAL A 104 5.46 -4.87 -3.33
N PRO A 105 4.11 -4.92 -3.25
CA PRO A 105 3.43 -4.81 -1.95
C PRO A 105 3.65 -6.05 -1.09
N GLY A 106 3.77 -5.82 0.21
CA GLY A 106 3.84 -6.87 1.21
C GLY A 106 5.22 -7.19 1.76
N PRO A 107 5.27 -8.04 2.78
CA PRO A 107 6.53 -8.48 3.38
C PRO A 107 7.21 -9.54 2.52
N LYS A 108 8.48 -9.80 2.84
CA LYS A 108 9.24 -10.90 2.26
C LYS A 108 8.53 -12.23 2.54
N GLY A 109 8.39 -13.05 1.52
CA GLY A 109 7.67 -14.34 1.63
C GLY A 109 6.17 -14.25 1.46
N GLY A 110 5.63 -13.07 1.20
CA GLY A 110 4.21 -12.89 0.93
C GLY A 110 3.79 -13.41 -0.44
N ILE A 111 2.49 -13.57 -0.62
CA ILE A 111 1.90 -14.01 -1.89
C ILE A 111 1.45 -12.77 -2.67
N VAL A 112 1.80 -12.71 -3.95
CA VAL A 112 1.36 -11.66 -4.86
C VAL A 112 0.75 -12.27 -6.11
N VAL A 113 -0.13 -11.52 -6.76
CA VAL A 113 -0.73 -11.90 -8.04
C VAL A 113 -0.17 -10.97 -9.11
N LEU A 114 0.37 -11.56 -10.16
CA LEU A 114 0.85 -10.84 -11.34
C LEU A 114 -0.18 -10.97 -12.46
N PHE A 115 -0.43 -9.89 -13.17
CA PHE A 115 -1.29 -9.89 -14.34
C PHE A 115 -0.84 -8.82 -15.32
N ASP A 116 -1.33 -8.92 -16.55
CA ASP A 116 -0.94 -7.99 -17.60
C ASP A 116 -1.29 -6.54 -17.23
N SER A 117 -0.41 -5.61 -17.61
CA SER A 117 -0.64 -4.20 -17.31
C SER A 117 -1.86 -3.66 -18.06
N VAL A 118 -2.72 -2.97 -17.32
CA VAL A 118 -3.88 -2.29 -17.89
C VAL A 118 -3.48 -1.03 -18.67
N LYS A 119 -2.33 -0.42 -18.28
CA LYS A 119 -1.88 0.85 -18.85
C LYS A 119 -0.88 0.71 -20.01
N ALA A 120 -0.33 -0.46 -20.19
CA ALA A 120 0.68 -0.68 -21.22
C ALA A 120 0.08 -1.19 -22.52
#